data_4a13a864f0987d6ab230417993386020
#
_entry.id   4a13a864f0987d6ab230417993386020
#
_cell.length_a   1.000
_cell.length_b   1.000
_cell.length_c   1.000
_cell.angle_alpha   90.00
_cell.angle_beta   90.00
_cell.angle_gamma   90.00
#
_symmetry.space_group_name_H-M   'P 1'
#
loop_
_entity.id
_entity.type
_entity.pdbx_description
1 polymer ?
#
loop_
_entity_poly.entity_id
_entity_poly.type
_entity_poly.pdbx_seq_one_letter_code
_entity_poly.pdbx_strand_id
1 'polypeptide(L)' 'KMLRSALKPMGGDVEGHLTAVGIPPTARAEEIGLEQFCALSRSFSEA' A
#
# COMPACT_ATOMS: atom_id res chain seq x y z
N LYS A 1 -8.79 2.11 10.22
CA LYS A 1 -9.10 1.59 8.90
C LYS A 1 -7.85 1.05 8.25
N MET A 2 -7.92 -0.15 7.73
CA MET A 2 -6.75 -0.76 7.12
C MET A 2 -6.37 -0.07 5.82
N LEU A 3 -5.07 -0.02 5.57
CA LEU A 3 -4.55 0.63 4.38
C LEU A 3 -5.11 0.01 3.10
N ARG A 4 -5.23 -1.33 3.08
CA ARG A 4 -5.75 -2.00 1.89
C ARG A 4 -7.18 -1.56 1.55
N SER A 5 -7.98 -1.27 2.57
CA SER A 5 -9.35 -0.79 2.34
C SER A 5 -9.35 0.60 1.74
N ALA A 6 -8.44 1.45 2.19
CA ALA A 6 -8.34 2.81 1.68
C ALA A 6 -7.86 2.83 0.23
N LEU A 7 -7.05 1.84 -0.16
CA LEU A 7 -6.47 1.78 -1.50
C LEU A 7 -7.31 0.96 -2.48
N LYS A 8 -8.33 0.27 -1.99
CA LYS A 8 -9.14 -0.60 -2.83
C LYS A 8 -9.70 0.09 -4.07
N PRO A 9 -10.19 1.33 -3.98
CA PRO A 9 -10.72 2.00 -5.16
C PRO A 9 -9.70 2.23 -6.27
N MET A 10 -8.41 2.13 -5.96
CA MET A 10 -7.38 2.28 -6.99
C MET A 10 -7.31 1.08 -7.92
N GLY A 11 -7.91 -0.02 -7.52
CA GLY A 11 -7.94 -1.22 -8.33
C GLY A 11 -6.64 -2.00 -8.30
N GLY A 12 -6.60 -3.10 -9.03
CA GLY A 12 -5.43 -3.93 -9.11
C GLY A 12 -5.21 -4.76 -7.85
N ASP A 13 -4.01 -5.31 -7.74
CA ASP A 13 -3.64 -6.18 -6.64
C ASP A 13 -3.05 -5.37 -5.48
N VAL A 14 -3.92 -4.73 -4.72
CA VAL A 14 -3.50 -3.87 -3.61
C VAL A 14 -2.64 -4.65 -2.61
N GLU A 15 -3.07 -5.86 -2.24
CA GLU A 15 -2.31 -6.65 -1.29
C GLU A 15 -0.95 -7.04 -1.83
N GLY A 16 -0.88 -7.34 -3.12
CA GLY A 16 0.39 -7.61 -3.78
C GLY A 16 1.33 -6.43 -3.75
N HIS A 17 0.79 -5.24 -4.01
CA HIS A 17 1.60 -4.02 -3.94
C HIS A 17 2.11 -3.77 -2.53
N LEU A 18 1.27 -3.98 -1.53
CA LEU A 18 1.68 -3.79 -0.14
C LEU A 18 2.82 -4.76 0.21
N THR A 19 2.66 -6.02 -0.15
CA THR A 19 3.67 -7.03 0.11
C THR A 19 4.98 -6.71 -0.61
N ALA A 20 4.88 -6.21 -1.83
CA ALA A 20 6.06 -5.90 -2.64
C ALA A 20 6.92 -4.82 -2.00
N VAL A 21 6.31 -3.88 -1.28
CA VAL A 21 7.07 -2.82 -0.60
C VAL A 21 7.29 -3.13 0.88
N GLY A 22 7.00 -4.35 1.30
CA GLY A 22 7.26 -4.78 2.67
C GLY A 22 6.24 -4.31 3.70
N ILE A 23 5.04 -4.00 3.27
CA ILE A 23 3.97 -3.55 4.17
C ILE A 23 2.98 -4.70 4.36
N PRO A 24 2.69 -5.07 5.62
CA PRO A 24 1.68 -6.11 5.87
C PRO A 24 0.31 -5.68 5.36
N PRO A 25 -0.46 -6.58 4.74
CA PRO A 25 -1.79 -6.23 4.22
C PRO A 25 -2.75 -5.72 5.29
N THR A 26 -2.49 -6.05 6.55
CA THR A 26 -3.34 -5.61 7.65
C THR A 26 -2.88 -4.30 8.27
N ALA A 27 -1.80 -3.72 7.77
CA ALA A 27 -1.28 -2.47 8.30
C ALA A 27 -2.24 -1.32 8.05
N ARG A 28 -2.19 -0.35 8.95
CA ARG A 28 -2.97 0.88 8.80
C ARG A 28 -2.07 1.98 8.28
N ALA A 29 -2.68 2.98 7.63
CA ALA A 29 -1.90 4.08 7.05
C ALA A 29 -1.01 4.76 8.09
N GLU A 30 -1.51 4.89 9.31
CA GLU A 30 -0.77 5.56 10.37
C GLU A 30 0.40 4.74 10.90
N GLU A 31 0.46 3.45 10.54
CA GLU A 31 1.52 2.56 10.98
C GLU A 31 2.73 2.57 10.04
N ILE A 32 2.58 3.13 8.85
CA ILE A 32 3.68 3.15 7.89
C ILE A 32 4.36 4.51 7.88
N GLY A 33 5.67 4.49 7.58
CA GLY A 33 6.43 5.73 7.48
C GLY A 33 6.27 6.37 6.11
N LEU A 34 6.76 7.60 6.02
CA LEU A 34 6.68 8.34 4.76
C LEU A 34 7.40 7.62 3.63
N GLU A 35 8.54 6.99 3.92
CA GLU A 35 9.31 6.28 2.92
C GLU A 35 8.52 5.12 2.34
N GLN A 36 7.83 4.38 3.20
CA GLN A 36 7.02 3.25 2.75
C GLN A 36 5.82 3.73 1.95
N PHE A 37 5.25 4.84 2.36
CA PHE A 37 4.11 5.40 1.64
C PHE A 37 4.53 5.85 0.24
N CYS A 38 5.70 6.46 0.12
CA CYS A 38 6.22 6.87 -1.17
C CYS A 38 6.52 5.67 -2.05
N ALA A 39 7.09 4.61 -1.48
CA ALA A 39 7.37 3.39 -2.22
C ALA A 39 6.08 2.75 -2.74
N LEU A 40 5.05 2.76 -1.92
CA LEU A 40 3.75 2.22 -2.31
C LEU A 40 3.15 3.01 -3.45
N SER A 41 3.20 4.33 -3.36
CA SER A 41 2.69 5.20 -4.41
C SER A 41 3.42 4.94 -5.73
N ARG A 42 4.73 4.76 -5.66
CA ARG A 42 5.54 4.47 -6.84
C ARG A 42 5.17 3.11 -7.43
N SER A 43 4.92 2.13 -6.57
CA SER A 43 4.53 0.79 -7.03
C SER A 43 3.24 0.85 -7.84
N PHE A 44 2.26 1.61 -7.38
CA PHE A 44 1.01 1.79 -8.12
C PHE A 44 1.24 2.51 -9.45
N SER A 45 2.14 3.49 -9.44
CA SER A 45 2.46 4.26 -10.65
C SER A 45 3.12 3.40 -11.72
N GLU A 46 3.97 2.47 -11.29
CA GLU A 46 4.73 1.63 -12.21
C GLU A 46 3.92 0.43 -12.71
N ALA A 47 2.85 0.10 -12.03
CA ALA A 47 1.98 -1.01 -12.44
C ALA A 47 1.10 -0.68 -13.66
#